data_e4c9bef7607bbc116f5e90acbe101747
#
_entry.id   e4c9bef7607bbc116f5e90acbe101747
#
_cell.length_a   1.000
_cell.length_b   1.000
_cell.length_c   1.000
_cell.angle_alpha   90.00
_cell.angle_beta   90.00
_cell.angle_gamma   90.00
#
_symmetry.space_group_name_H-M   'P 1'
#
loop_
_entity.id
_entity.type
_entity.pdbx_description
1 polymer ?
#
loop_
_entity_poly.entity_id
_entity_poly.type
_entity_poly.pdbx_seq_one_letter_code
_entity_poly.pdbx_strand_id
1 'polypeptide(L)'
;LRPLFPPLEGKSVLDLGCGYGWHCKFAAEQGARQVLGIDLSQKMIEEARRRNSGTGIRYQVCGIGEYTYPEAAWDCVVSNLALHYIEDLDTVFENIHRTLKEDGIFLFNMEHPVFTAGVGQDWVYGEDGAPLYWPVDRYFMPGERITHFLGCEVHKQHHTLTQILMGVLRAGFTLEAVEEAEPPTDMLEFPGMRDELRRPMMLLVRARVRG
;
A
#
# COMPACT_ATOMS: atom_id res chain seq x y z
N LEU A 1 -5.71 -7.98 0.22
CA LEU A 1 -5.49 -7.25 -1.05
C LEU A 1 -5.84 -8.10 -2.28
N ARG A 2 -5.40 -9.40 -2.36
CA ARG A 2 -5.62 -10.25 -3.56
C ARG A 2 -7.08 -10.35 -4.03
N PRO A 3 -8.10 -10.50 -3.16
CA PRO A 3 -9.49 -10.55 -3.60
C PRO A 3 -10.02 -9.28 -4.27
N LEU A 4 -9.34 -8.15 -4.07
CA LEU A 4 -9.71 -6.86 -4.62
C LEU A 4 -9.12 -6.59 -6.02
N PHE A 5 -8.21 -7.43 -6.51
CA PHE A 5 -7.69 -7.28 -7.87
C PHE A 5 -8.80 -7.44 -8.92
N PRO A 6 -8.77 -6.66 -10.01
CA PRO A 6 -9.61 -6.94 -11.17
C PRO A 6 -9.12 -8.20 -11.91
N PRO A 7 -9.90 -8.75 -12.85
CA PRO A 7 -9.38 -9.72 -13.81
C PRO A 7 -8.15 -9.16 -14.54
N LEU A 8 -7.02 -9.89 -14.53
CA LEU A 8 -5.73 -9.40 -15.03
C LEU A 8 -5.33 -9.99 -16.38
N GLU A 9 -6.10 -10.94 -16.92
CA GLU A 9 -5.81 -11.55 -18.24
C GLU A 9 -5.62 -10.48 -19.32
N GLY A 10 -4.47 -10.48 -19.98
CA GLY A 10 -4.10 -9.54 -21.04
C GLY A 10 -3.84 -8.09 -20.58
N LYS A 11 -3.90 -7.79 -19.30
CA LYS A 11 -3.77 -6.44 -18.73
C LYS A 11 -2.32 -6.02 -18.54
N SER A 12 -2.10 -4.70 -18.48
CA SER A 12 -0.83 -4.08 -18.07
C SER A 12 -0.93 -3.62 -16.61
N VAL A 13 0.04 -4.00 -15.78
CA VAL A 13 0.05 -3.75 -14.34
C VAL A 13 1.30 -2.99 -13.93
N LEU A 14 1.15 -1.94 -13.12
CA LEU A 14 2.24 -1.22 -12.46
C LEU A 14 2.16 -1.48 -10.95
N ASP A 15 3.27 -1.95 -10.36
CA ASP A 15 3.39 -2.20 -8.91
C ASP A 15 4.33 -1.15 -8.30
N LEU A 16 3.76 -0.23 -7.52
CA LEU A 16 4.46 0.90 -6.90
C LEU A 16 4.95 0.53 -5.51
N GLY A 17 6.28 0.50 -5.31
CA GLY A 17 6.91 -0.01 -4.10
C GLY A 17 6.81 -1.54 -4.05
N CYS A 18 7.22 -2.20 -5.13
CA CYS A 18 6.98 -3.62 -5.34
C CYS A 18 7.76 -4.56 -4.40
N GLY A 19 8.75 -4.03 -3.65
CA GLY A 19 9.61 -4.82 -2.78
C GLY A 19 10.20 -6.04 -3.50
N TYR A 20 9.94 -7.23 -3.00
CA TYR A 20 10.40 -8.50 -3.61
C TYR A 20 9.57 -8.96 -4.82
N GLY A 21 8.60 -8.17 -5.31
CA GLY A 21 7.85 -8.46 -6.52
C GLY A 21 6.74 -9.51 -6.40
N TRP A 22 6.20 -9.72 -5.19
CA TRP A 22 5.13 -10.72 -4.97
C TRP A 22 3.85 -10.43 -5.76
N HIS A 23 3.44 -9.16 -5.84
CA HIS A 23 2.27 -8.77 -6.62
C HIS A 23 2.57 -8.76 -8.11
N CYS A 24 3.81 -8.44 -8.52
CA CYS A 24 4.23 -8.57 -9.91
C CYS A 24 4.12 -10.02 -10.40
N LYS A 25 4.62 -10.97 -9.60
CA LYS A 25 4.51 -12.40 -9.93
C LYS A 25 3.06 -12.86 -9.95
N PHE A 26 2.28 -12.50 -8.91
CA PHE A 26 0.85 -12.81 -8.86
C PHE A 26 0.12 -12.29 -10.11
N ALA A 27 0.36 -11.03 -10.51
CA ALA A 27 -0.27 -10.46 -11.70
C ALA A 27 0.07 -11.24 -12.98
N ALA A 28 1.33 -11.63 -13.15
CA ALA A 28 1.76 -12.44 -14.30
C ALA A 28 1.11 -13.84 -14.28
N GLU A 29 1.01 -14.48 -13.11
CA GLU A 29 0.33 -15.77 -12.93
C GLU A 29 -1.18 -15.69 -13.21
N GLN A 30 -1.78 -14.50 -13.05
CA GLN A 30 -3.17 -14.22 -13.42
C GLN A 30 -3.32 -13.76 -14.88
N GLY A 31 -2.32 -13.96 -15.73
CA GLY A 31 -2.37 -13.70 -17.16
C GLY A 31 -2.11 -12.25 -17.57
N ALA A 32 -1.57 -11.40 -16.69
CA ALA A 32 -1.18 -10.06 -17.09
C ALA A 32 -0.15 -10.09 -18.24
N ARG A 33 -0.41 -9.33 -19.30
CA ARG A 33 0.47 -9.28 -20.48
C ARG A 33 1.80 -8.60 -20.18
N GLN A 34 1.77 -7.58 -19.33
CA GLN A 34 2.92 -6.77 -18.96
C GLN A 34 2.81 -6.36 -17.49
N VAL A 35 3.89 -6.52 -16.76
CA VAL A 35 4.00 -6.08 -15.37
C VAL A 35 5.29 -5.28 -15.21
N LEU A 36 5.20 -4.11 -14.58
CA LEU A 36 6.35 -3.33 -14.15
C LEU A 36 6.29 -3.15 -12.64
N GLY A 37 7.30 -3.64 -11.92
CA GLY A 37 7.51 -3.32 -10.52
C GLY A 37 8.57 -2.24 -10.36
N ILE A 38 8.28 -1.21 -9.58
CA ILE A 38 9.25 -0.20 -9.19
C ILE A 38 9.44 -0.20 -7.67
N ASP A 39 10.67 0.00 -7.23
CA ASP A 39 11.02 0.18 -5.82
C ASP A 39 12.26 1.08 -5.71
N LEU A 40 12.32 1.91 -4.68
CA LEU A 40 13.47 2.78 -4.42
C LEU A 40 14.73 1.98 -4.06
N SER A 41 14.55 0.82 -3.45
CA SER A 41 15.64 -0.02 -2.96
C SER A 41 16.23 -0.90 -4.06
N GLN A 42 17.47 -0.62 -4.44
CA GLN A 42 18.27 -1.47 -5.33
C GLN A 42 18.28 -2.94 -4.87
N LYS A 43 18.45 -3.17 -3.55
CA LYS A 43 18.47 -4.51 -2.95
C LYS A 43 17.14 -5.25 -3.11
N MET A 44 16.01 -4.55 -2.94
CA MET A 44 14.68 -5.14 -3.16
C MET A 44 14.49 -5.55 -4.62
N ILE A 45 14.88 -4.70 -5.56
CA ILE A 45 14.79 -4.99 -7.00
C ILE A 45 15.70 -6.17 -7.41
N GLU A 46 16.89 -6.28 -6.85
CA GLU A 46 17.77 -7.44 -7.10
C GLU A 46 17.11 -8.73 -6.60
N GLU A 47 16.54 -8.74 -5.39
CA GLU A 47 15.81 -9.88 -4.85
C GLU A 47 14.53 -10.18 -5.63
N ALA A 48 13.80 -9.16 -6.10
CA ALA A 48 12.63 -9.34 -6.96
C ALA A 48 13.00 -10.06 -8.26
N ARG A 49 14.07 -9.63 -8.92
CA ARG A 49 14.59 -10.27 -10.13
C ARG A 49 15.03 -11.71 -9.89
N ARG A 50 15.61 -11.99 -8.73
CA ARG A 50 16.07 -13.33 -8.37
C ARG A 50 14.91 -14.29 -8.05
N ARG A 51 13.89 -13.82 -7.31
CA ARG A 51 12.82 -14.67 -6.75
C ARG A 51 11.56 -14.71 -7.61
N ASN A 52 11.21 -13.59 -8.22
CA ASN A 52 9.91 -13.36 -8.83
C ASN A 52 10.04 -12.85 -10.28
N SER A 53 11.10 -13.27 -11.00
CA SER A 53 11.20 -13.05 -12.43
C SER A 53 10.19 -13.92 -13.20
N GLY A 54 9.83 -13.50 -14.40
CA GLY A 54 8.93 -14.22 -15.28
C GLY A 54 8.70 -13.48 -16.60
N THR A 55 8.10 -14.18 -17.55
CA THR A 55 7.73 -13.57 -18.84
C THR A 55 6.79 -12.39 -18.60
N GLY A 56 7.07 -11.27 -19.24
CA GLY A 56 6.26 -10.06 -19.11
C GLY A 56 6.53 -9.22 -17.87
N ILE A 57 7.37 -9.67 -16.92
CA ILE A 57 7.71 -8.93 -15.71
C ILE A 57 9.00 -8.14 -15.92
N ARG A 58 8.99 -6.87 -15.57
CA ARG A 58 10.16 -5.99 -15.51
C ARG A 58 10.24 -5.32 -14.15
N TYR A 59 11.46 -5.06 -13.71
CA TYR A 59 11.74 -4.36 -12.45
C TYR A 59 12.67 -3.18 -12.68
N GLN A 60 12.36 -2.06 -12.06
CA GLN A 60 13.13 -0.82 -12.16
C GLN A 60 13.39 -0.25 -10.76
N VAL A 61 14.63 0.19 -10.51
CA VAL A 61 14.94 0.99 -9.33
C VAL A 61 14.47 2.41 -9.58
N CYS A 62 13.41 2.81 -8.87
CA CYS A 62 12.79 4.13 -9.03
C CYS A 62 11.88 4.39 -7.83
N GLY A 63 11.95 5.60 -7.27
CA GLY A 63 10.99 6.06 -6.26
C GLY A 63 9.61 6.32 -6.85
N ILE A 64 8.58 6.17 -6.04
CA ILE A 64 7.19 6.44 -6.46
C ILE A 64 7.02 7.88 -6.96
N GLY A 65 7.62 8.87 -6.26
CA GLY A 65 7.58 10.27 -6.65
C GLY A 65 8.45 10.62 -7.86
N GLU A 66 9.39 9.75 -8.26
CA GLU A 66 10.34 9.98 -9.35
C GLU A 66 9.92 9.30 -10.67
N TYR A 67 8.96 8.38 -10.60
CA TYR A 67 8.47 7.67 -11.77
C TYR A 67 7.75 8.61 -12.74
N THR A 68 8.02 8.46 -14.04
CA THR A 68 7.52 9.42 -15.05
C THR A 68 6.00 9.34 -15.30
N TYR A 69 5.33 8.28 -14.94
CA TYR A 69 3.89 8.06 -15.14
C TYR A 69 3.40 8.36 -16.57
N PRO A 70 3.64 7.48 -17.55
CA PRO A 70 3.17 7.67 -18.93
C PRO A 70 1.62 7.72 -18.95
N GLU A 71 1.05 8.61 -19.76
CA GLU A 71 -0.40 8.79 -19.87
C GLU A 71 -1.09 7.55 -20.42
N ALA A 72 -2.23 7.17 -19.84
CA ALA A 72 -3.11 6.05 -20.23
C ALA A 72 -2.34 4.74 -20.58
N ALA A 73 -1.31 4.41 -19.79
CA ALA A 73 -0.42 3.27 -20.07
C ALA A 73 -0.84 1.98 -19.38
N TRP A 74 -1.51 2.08 -18.21
CA TRP A 74 -1.75 0.95 -17.33
C TRP A 74 -3.23 0.65 -17.16
N ASP A 75 -3.58 -0.64 -17.12
CA ASP A 75 -4.93 -1.11 -16.82
C ASP A 75 -5.14 -1.22 -15.29
N CYS A 76 -4.07 -1.48 -14.55
CA CYS A 76 -4.10 -1.58 -13.09
C CYS A 76 -2.82 -1.00 -12.50
N VAL A 77 -2.95 -0.18 -11.47
CA VAL A 77 -1.85 0.25 -10.61
C VAL A 77 -2.11 -0.32 -9.22
N VAL A 78 -1.11 -1.00 -8.66
CA VAL A 78 -1.16 -1.52 -7.30
C VAL A 78 -0.04 -0.91 -6.47
N SER A 79 -0.31 -0.68 -5.18
CA SER A 79 0.71 -0.32 -4.19
C SER A 79 0.41 -1.04 -2.88
N ASN A 80 1.36 -1.81 -2.37
CA ASN A 80 1.18 -2.52 -1.12
C ASN A 80 2.25 -2.14 -0.11
N LEU A 81 1.82 -1.50 0.98
CA LEU A 81 2.67 -1.07 2.09
C LEU A 81 3.81 -0.13 1.69
N ALA A 82 3.55 0.79 0.76
CA ALA A 82 4.52 1.76 0.29
C ALA A 82 4.03 3.22 0.39
N LEU A 83 2.73 3.49 0.28
CA LEU A 83 2.21 4.86 0.25
C LEU A 83 2.35 5.62 1.58
N HIS A 84 2.46 4.94 2.69
CA HIS A 84 2.70 5.59 3.99
C HIS A 84 4.16 6.10 4.16
N TYR A 85 5.00 5.96 3.15
CA TYR A 85 6.31 6.63 3.07
C TYR A 85 6.27 7.92 2.26
N ILE A 86 5.14 8.26 1.65
CA ILE A 86 5.00 9.40 0.73
C ILE A 86 4.41 10.60 1.46
N GLU A 87 5.09 11.74 1.38
CA GLU A 87 4.66 13.01 1.97
C GLU A 87 3.51 13.62 1.16
N ASP A 88 3.66 13.74 -0.14
CA ASP A 88 2.67 14.32 -1.06
C ASP A 88 1.86 13.22 -1.78
N LEU A 89 0.84 12.71 -1.09
CA LEU A 89 -0.08 11.73 -1.67
C LEU A 89 -0.97 12.32 -2.77
N ASP A 90 -1.34 13.60 -2.69
CA ASP A 90 -2.23 14.22 -3.67
C ASP A 90 -1.57 14.19 -5.07
N THR A 91 -0.32 14.63 -5.19
CA THR A 91 0.45 14.55 -6.45
C THR A 91 0.60 13.11 -6.95
N VAL A 92 0.83 12.14 -6.05
CA VAL A 92 0.94 10.73 -6.44
C VAL A 92 -0.40 10.20 -6.97
N PHE A 93 -1.52 10.52 -6.32
CA PHE A 93 -2.85 10.09 -6.78
C PHE A 93 -3.21 10.70 -8.14
N GLU A 94 -2.91 11.98 -8.38
CA GLU A 94 -3.10 12.63 -9.69
C GLU A 94 -2.26 11.93 -10.79
N ASN A 95 -1.01 11.63 -10.50
CA ASN A 95 -0.13 10.91 -11.42
C ASN A 95 -0.62 9.49 -11.71
N ILE A 96 -1.12 8.77 -10.70
CA ILE A 96 -1.70 7.44 -10.87
C ILE A 96 -2.98 7.53 -11.72
N HIS A 97 -3.84 8.52 -11.47
CA HIS A 97 -5.05 8.73 -12.29
C HIS A 97 -4.70 8.95 -13.76
N ARG A 98 -3.73 9.85 -14.04
CA ARG A 98 -3.28 10.16 -15.41
C ARG A 98 -2.68 8.96 -16.13
N THR A 99 -1.94 8.10 -15.42
CA THR A 99 -1.27 6.94 -16.05
C THR A 99 -2.20 5.74 -16.25
N LEU A 100 -3.32 5.69 -15.56
CA LEU A 100 -4.34 4.68 -15.77
C LEU A 100 -5.15 4.98 -17.03
N LYS A 101 -5.55 3.92 -17.71
CA LYS A 101 -6.52 3.96 -18.81
C LYS A 101 -7.91 4.23 -18.28
N GLU A 102 -8.83 4.52 -19.20
CA GLU A 102 -10.27 4.50 -18.93
C GLU A 102 -10.68 3.18 -18.28
N ASP A 103 -11.51 3.22 -17.24
CA ASP A 103 -11.88 2.08 -16.39
C ASP A 103 -10.72 1.39 -15.64
N GLY A 104 -9.54 1.99 -15.68
CA GLY A 104 -8.37 1.49 -14.97
C GLY A 104 -8.55 1.47 -13.46
N ILE A 105 -7.93 0.49 -12.80
CA ILE A 105 -8.07 0.26 -11.36
C ILE A 105 -6.80 0.71 -10.63
N PHE A 106 -7.01 1.51 -9.58
CA PHE A 106 -6.02 1.76 -8.55
C PHE A 106 -6.36 0.96 -7.29
N LEU A 107 -5.45 0.11 -6.87
CA LEU A 107 -5.60 -0.75 -5.68
C LEU A 107 -4.42 -0.52 -4.75
N PHE A 108 -4.68 -0.12 -3.51
CA PHE A 108 -3.61 0.02 -2.55
C PHE A 108 -3.95 -0.51 -1.16
N ASN A 109 -2.90 -0.86 -0.44
CA ASN A 109 -2.89 -1.17 0.98
C ASN A 109 -1.80 -0.34 1.64
N MET A 110 -2.14 0.38 2.69
CA MET A 110 -1.20 1.17 3.48
C MET A 110 -1.50 1.06 4.97
N GLU A 111 -0.56 1.47 5.80
CA GLU A 111 -0.84 1.55 7.23
C GLU A 111 -2.02 2.50 7.50
N HIS A 112 -2.94 2.04 8.34
CA HIS A 112 -4.13 2.82 8.71
C HIS A 112 -3.75 4.08 9.50
N PRO A 113 -4.46 5.21 9.34
CA PRO A 113 -4.21 6.43 10.11
C PRO A 113 -4.22 6.27 11.63
N VAL A 114 -5.04 5.39 12.17
CA VAL A 114 -5.02 5.05 13.61
C VAL A 114 -3.70 4.41 14.00
N PHE A 115 -3.11 3.58 13.13
CA PHE A 115 -1.83 2.95 13.37
C PHE A 115 -0.67 3.96 13.28
N THR A 116 -0.65 4.82 12.25
CA THR A 116 0.41 5.83 12.08
C THR A 116 0.31 7.00 13.07
N ALA A 117 -0.87 7.24 13.67
CA ALA A 117 -1.05 8.19 14.78
C ALA A 117 -0.65 7.62 16.14
N GLY A 118 -0.34 6.33 16.23
CA GLY A 118 0.13 5.69 17.46
C GLY A 118 1.51 6.21 17.86
N VAL A 119 1.65 6.63 19.09
CA VAL A 119 2.94 7.07 19.65
C VAL A 119 3.87 5.87 19.77
N GLY A 120 4.99 5.88 19.04
CA GLY A 120 5.93 4.76 19.00
C GLY A 120 5.44 3.53 18.23
N GLN A 121 4.19 3.54 17.74
CA GLN A 121 3.53 2.40 17.06
C GLN A 121 3.61 1.10 17.88
N ASP A 122 3.35 1.19 19.17
CA ASP A 122 3.31 0.06 20.07
C ASP A 122 2.17 0.20 21.07
N TRP A 123 1.83 -0.90 21.71
CA TRP A 123 0.84 -0.95 22.78
C TRP A 123 1.36 -0.30 24.05
N VAL A 124 0.46 0.23 24.87
CA VAL A 124 0.74 0.48 26.27
C VAL A 124 0.49 -0.82 27.03
N TYR A 125 1.50 -1.26 27.78
CA TYR A 125 1.46 -2.55 28.50
C TYR A 125 1.22 -2.33 30.00
N GLY A 126 0.53 -3.28 30.63
CA GLY A 126 0.39 -3.36 32.06
C GLY A 126 1.64 -3.91 32.76
N GLU A 127 1.63 -3.92 34.08
CA GLU A 127 2.72 -4.50 34.90
C GLU A 127 2.92 -5.99 34.65
N ASP A 128 1.89 -6.69 34.22
CA ASP A 128 1.89 -8.11 33.83
C ASP A 128 2.35 -8.36 32.40
N GLY A 129 2.68 -7.30 31.66
CA GLY A 129 3.07 -7.36 30.25
C GLY A 129 1.92 -7.55 29.27
N ALA A 130 0.65 -7.48 29.73
CA ALA A 130 -0.50 -7.54 28.85
C ALA A 130 -0.75 -6.19 28.15
N PRO A 131 -1.17 -6.17 26.87
CA PRO A 131 -1.49 -4.94 26.16
C PRO A 131 -2.79 -4.32 26.72
N LEU A 132 -2.69 -3.12 27.29
CA LEU A 132 -3.81 -2.39 27.87
C LEU A 132 -4.63 -1.66 26.83
N TYR A 133 -3.98 -0.83 26.01
CA TYR A 133 -4.62 -0.08 24.93
C TYR A 133 -3.60 0.38 23.90
N TRP A 134 -4.09 0.71 22.70
CA TRP A 134 -3.30 1.35 21.66
C TRP A 134 -3.39 2.87 21.81
N PRO A 135 -2.28 3.60 21.98
CA PRO A 135 -2.32 5.04 22.15
C PRO A 135 -2.47 5.71 20.79
N VAL A 136 -3.45 6.62 20.67
CA VAL A 136 -3.61 7.50 19.50
C VAL A 136 -3.40 8.93 19.95
N ASP A 137 -2.43 9.61 19.35
CA ASP A 137 -2.14 11.01 19.60
C ASP A 137 -1.76 11.74 18.30
N ARG A 138 -1.94 13.05 18.29
CA ARG A 138 -1.58 13.90 17.16
C ARG A 138 -2.21 13.49 15.81
N TYR A 139 -3.40 12.88 15.83
CA TYR A 139 -4.10 12.39 14.66
C TYR A 139 -4.39 13.48 13.60
N PHE A 140 -4.71 14.69 14.03
CA PHE A 140 -4.95 15.84 13.14
C PHE A 140 -3.70 16.67 12.85
N MET A 141 -2.53 16.16 13.19
CA MET A 141 -1.23 16.75 12.90
C MET A 141 -0.49 15.84 11.89
N PRO A 142 -0.74 15.97 10.58
CA PRO A 142 -0.08 15.16 9.57
C PRO A 142 1.42 15.42 9.50
N GLY A 143 2.15 14.54 8.83
CA GLY A 143 3.57 14.66 8.60
C GLY A 143 4.38 13.50 9.19
N GLU A 144 5.67 13.70 9.32
CA GLU A 144 6.62 12.66 9.65
C GLU A 144 6.37 11.98 11.00
N ARG A 145 6.55 10.66 11.00
CA ARG A 145 6.61 9.79 12.18
C ARG A 145 7.86 8.93 12.09
N ILE A 146 8.63 8.94 13.16
CA ILE A 146 9.83 8.10 13.28
C ILE A 146 9.46 6.89 14.14
N THR A 147 9.65 5.71 13.60
CA THR A 147 9.34 4.43 14.27
C THR A 147 10.52 3.48 14.18
N HIS A 148 10.50 2.42 14.97
CA HIS A 148 11.52 1.38 14.90
C HIS A 148 10.89 0.09 14.38
N PHE A 149 11.43 -0.44 13.29
CA PHE A 149 10.97 -1.68 12.70
C PHE A 149 12.17 -2.57 12.36
N LEU A 150 12.14 -3.83 12.85
CA LEU A 150 13.22 -4.81 12.67
C LEU A 150 14.60 -4.27 13.07
N GLY A 151 14.66 -3.46 14.13
CA GLY A 151 15.92 -2.90 14.65
C GLY A 151 16.46 -1.69 13.88
N CYS A 152 15.71 -1.18 12.91
CA CYS A 152 16.07 0.01 12.14
C CYS A 152 15.07 1.14 12.41
N GLU A 153 15.58 2.37 12.41
CA GLU A 153 14.74 3.56 12.38
C GLU A 153 14.07 3.67 11.01
N VAL A 154 12.76 3.92 11.00
CA VAL A 154 11.95 4.03 9.80
C VAL A 154 11.15 5.32 9.86
N HIS A 155 11.29 6.14 8.81
CA HIS A 155 10.56 7.38 8.62
C HIS A 155 9.29 7.10 7.81
N LYS A 156 8.14 7.46 8.37
CA LYS A 156 6.82 7.32 7.74
C LYS A 156 6.10 8.65 7.71
N GLN A 157 5.10 8.75 6.87
CA GLN A 157 4.24 9.93 6.80
C GLN A 157 2.84 9.60 7.32
N HIS A 158 2.40 10.32 8.33
CA HIS A 158 1.04 10.22 8.82
C HIS A 158 0.12 11.14 8.01
N HIS A 159 -0.96 10.58 7.51
CA HIS A 159 -2.08 11.28 6.89
C HIS A 159 -3.37 10.89 7.61
N THR A 160 -4.32 11.80 7.72
CA THR A 160 -5.64 11.45 8.25
C THR A 160 -6.41 10.59 7.24
N LEU A 161 -7.39 9.82 7.70
CA LEU A 161 -8.28 9.06 6.81
C LEU A 161 -8.96 9.98 5.77
N THR A 162 -9.37 11.17 6.20
CA THR A 162 -9.95 12.19 5.31
C THR A 162 -8.97 12.60 4.22
N GLN A 163 -7.70 12.86 4.55
CA GLN A 163 -6.70 13.25 3.54
C GLN A 163 -6.52 12.15 2.50
N ILE A 164 -6.43 10.90 2.93
CA ILE A 164 -6.25 9.76 2.02
C ILE A 164 -7.46 9.60 1.10
N LEU A 165 -8.66 9.41 1.66
CA LEU A 165 -9.85 9.13 0.85
C LEU A 165 -10.28 10.31 -0.03
N MET A 166 -10.23 11.53 0.52
CA MET A 166 -10.55 12.72 -0.26
C MET A 166 -9.47 13.04 -1.30
N GLY A 167 -8.20 12.70 -1.05
CA GLY A 167 -7.13 12.78 -2.05
C GLY A 167 -7.43 11.91 -3.27
N VAL A 168 -7.81 10.65 -3.05
CA VAL A 168 -8.25 9.74 -4.13
C VAL A 168 -9.43 10.32 -4.91
N LEU A 169 -10.46 10.83 -4.20
CA LEU A 169 -11.65 11.42 -4.85
C LEU A 169 -11.30 12.70 -5.63
N ARG A 170 -10.47 13.59 -5.08
CA ARG A 170 -10.03 14.83 -5.75
C ARG A 170 -9.19 14.55 -7.00
N ALA A 171 -8.40 13.49 -7.00
CA ALA A 171 -7.66 13.05 -8.18
C ALA A 171 -8.56 12.53 -9.32
N GLY A 172 -9.87 12.39 -9.10
CA GLY A 172 -10.85 11.99 -10.13
C GLY A 172 -11.30 10.54 -10.07
N PHE A 173 -10.86 9.78 -9.08
CA PHE A 173 -11.29 8.39 -8.90
C PHE A 173 -12.70 8.27 -8.31
N THR A 174 -13.31 7.12 -8.57
CA THR A 174 -14.48 6.62 -7.83
C THR A 174 -14.02 5.51 -6.90
N LEU A 175 -14.35 5.61 -5.62
CA LEU A 175 -14.10 4.53 -4.66
C LEU A 175 -15.05 3.36 -4.93
N GLU A 176 -14.52 2.15 -5.07
CA GLU A 176 -15.29 0.91 -5.22
C GLU A 176 -15.29 0.07 -3.94
N ALA A 177 -14.19 0.09 -3.18
CA ALA A 177 -14.08 -0.55 -1.88
C ALA A 177 -13.13 0.22 -0.96
N VAL A 178 -13.49 0.27 0.31
CA VAL A 178 -12.64 0.73 1.41
C VAL A 178 -12.78 -0.33 2.50
N GLU A 179 -11.66 -0.95 2.88
CA GLU A 179 -11.64 -2.03 3.87
C GLU A 179 -10.56 -1.75 4.93
N GLU A 180 -10.95 -1.84 6.18
CA GLU A 180 -10.04 -1.93 7.32
C GLU A 180 -9.78 -3.42 7.56
N ALA A 181 -8.55 -3.89 7.23
CA ALA A 181 -8.27 -5.32 7.25
C ALA A 181 -8.26 -5.86 8.68
N GLU A 182 -9.10 -6.85 8.92
CA GLU A 182 -9.08 -7.66 10.14
C GLU A 182 -8.15 -8.87 9.99
N PRO A 183 -7.56 -9.37 11.09
CA PRO A 183 -6.82 -10.62 11.04
C PRO A 183 -7.75 -11.78 10.65
N PRO A 184 -7.27 -12.73 9.81
CA PRO A 184 -8.03 -13.91 9.44
C PRO A 184 -8.47 -14.72 10.68
N THR A 185 -9.68 -15.26 10.65
CA THR A 185 -10.28 -15.98 11.81
C THR A 185 -9.43 -17.18 12.24
N ASP A 186 -8.79 -17.87 11.31
CA ASP A 186 -7.90 -19.00 11.58
C ASP A 186 -6.56 -18.58 12.22
N MET A 187 -6.22 -17.30 12.17
CA MET A 187 -5.03 -16.74 12.83
C MET A 187 -5.29 -16.23 14.25
N LEU A 188 -6.53 -16.09 14.70
CA LEU A 188 -6.86 -15.50 15.99
C LEU A 188 -6.36 -16.31 17.20
N GLU A 189 -6.02 -17.58 17.00
CA GLU A 189 -5.44 -18.43 18.06
C GLU A 189 -3.92 -18.25 18.21
N PHE A 190 -3.25 -17.54 17.29
CA PHE A 190 -1.84 -17.22 17.45
C PHE A 190 -1.65 -16.09 18.47
N PRO A 191 -0.55 -16.14 19.27
CA PRO A 191 -0.26 -15.10 20.26
C PRO A 191 -0.28 -13.69 19.67
N GLY A 192 -1.00 -12.77 20.31
CA GLY A 192 -1.12 -11.37 19.90
C GLY A 192 -2.14 -11.08 18.79
N MET A 193 -2.61 -12.09 18.02
CA MET A 193 -3.52 -11.83 16.91
C MET A 193 -4.91 -11.35 17.34
N ARG A 194 -5.40 -11.73 18.54
CA ARG A 194 -6.67 -11.20 19.07
C ARG A 194 -6.59 -9.71 19.38
N ASP A 195 -5.40 -9.22 19.77
CA ASP A 195 -5.20 -7.80 20.05
C ASP A 195 -5.27 -6.96 18.76
N GLU A 196 -4.96 -7.53 17.61
CA GLU A 196 -5.11 -6.86 16.30
C GLU A 196 -6.58 -6.48 15.98
N LEU A 197 -7.58 -7.14 16.59
CA LEU A 197 -9.00 -6.76 16.49
C LEU A 197 -9.36 -5.47 17.25
N ARG A 198 -8.44 -4.95 18.07
CA ARG A 198 -8.71 -3.78 18.94
C ARG A 198 -8.39 -2.46 18.26
N ARG A 199 -7.73 -2.50 17.10
CA ARG A 199 -7.42 -1.33 16.27
C ARG A 199 -7.21 -1.73 14.80
N PRO A 200 -7.56 -0.88 13.82
CA PRO A 200 -7.19 -1.12 12.44
C PRO A 200 -5.68 -0.89 12.24
N MET A 201 -5.01 -1.84 11.60
CA MET A 201 -3.59 -1.72 11.24
C MET A 201 -3.43 -1.28 9.79
N MET A 202 -4.29 -1.78 8.91
CA MET A 202 -4.20 -1.62 7.46
C MET A 202 -5.47 -1.02 6.88
N LEU A 203 -5.28 -0.15 5.89
CA LEU A 203 -6.34 0.43 5.07
C LEU A 203 -6.16 -0.04 3.63
N LEU A 204 -7.14 -0.78 3.13
CA LEU A 204 -7.22 -1.21 1.73
C LEU A 204 -8.24 -0.35 1.00
N VAL A 205 -7.84 0.13 -0.17
CA VAL A 205 -8.72 0.93 -1.03
C VAL A 205 -8.64 0.42 -2.46
N ARG A 206 -9.79 0.24 -3.07
CA ARG A 206 -9.94 0.03 -4.50
C ARG A 206 -10.69 1.21 -5.10
N ALA A 207 -10.12 1.79 -6.14
CA ALA A 207 -10.68 2.94 -6.83
C ALA A 207 -10.58 2.75 -8.35
N ARG A 208 -11.45 3.41 -9.11
CA ARG A 208 -11.55 3.32 -10.56
C ARG A 208 -11.48 4.70 -11.20
N VAL A 209 -10.78 4.79 -12.33
CA VAL A 209 -10.90 5.92 -13.25
C VAL A 209 -12.25 5.83 -13.95
N ARG A 210 -13.06 6.89 -13.87
CA ARG A 210 -14.31 6.97 -14.66
C ARG A 210 -13.99 7.31 -16.11
N GLY A 211 -14.63 6.60 -17.05
CA GLY A 211 -14.74 7.01 -18.42
C GLY A 211 -15.71 8.16 -18.60
#